data_da4fd72cbcfc94a16008d417db990c0f
#
_entry.id   da4fd72cbcfc94a16008d417db990c0f
#
_cell.length_a   1.000
_cell.length_b   1.000
_cell.length_c   1.000
_cell.angle_alpha   90.00
_cell.angle_beta   90.00
_cell.angle_gamma   90.00
#
_symmetry.space_group_name_H-M   'P 1'
#
loop_
_entity.id
_entity.type
_entity.pdbx_description
1 polymer ?
#
loop_
_entity_poly.entity_id
_entity_poly.type
_entity_poly.pdbx_seq_one_letter_code
_entity_poly.pdbx_strand_id
1 'polypeptide(L)'
;GDEEAWEIGLTCGGTIEVFVEPVSLGRTDDATLAFYEKARAHAEKGGRAAIVTRLDAPHNGAKMLLLDGGAREGTLGDAFLDERFATEARQALAAGKSRTLVLENVRAFAEVFSPPAIMLIVGASHVAMPLTVMAKELGFRTIVIDGRPRFATPERFPHVDSLKIGVPSELVQQVPLIPTTALVLVAHDYKYDLPVLRHALSTPVGYVGLLGSTRRGAAILNLLREDGVSEDALARVRVPIGLDLGAQSASEIALSILAEALAAQRNATGMPISEKVRRGLK
;
A
#
# COMPACT_ATOMS: atom_id res chain seq x y z
N GLY A 1 35.29 4.48 -7.59
CA GLY A 1 35.51 5.66 -8.44
C GLY A 1 34.31 5.92 -9.35
N ASP A 2 34.33 6.95 -10.18
CA ASP A 2 33.19 7.33 -11.04
C ASP A 2 32.78 6.20 -12.02
N GLU A 3 33.73 5.37 -12.47
CA GLU A 3 33.44 4.21 -13.32
C GLU A 3 32.64 3.13 -12.60
N GLU A 4 32.94 2.84 -11.35
CA GLU A 4 32.19 1.88 -10.52
C GLU A 4 30.78 2.39 -10.20
N ALA A 5 30.60 3.72 -10.05
CA ALA A 5 29.27 4.33 -9.86
C ALA A 5 28.38 4.19 -11.08
N TRP A 6 28.95 4.19 -12.30
CA TRP A 6 28.23 3.96 -13.54
C TRP A 6 27.76 2.52 -13.70
N GLU A 7 28.58 1.53 -13.28
CA GLU A 7 28.21 0.10 -13.34
C GLU A 7 27.03 -0.25 -12.44
N ILE A 8 26.87 0.46 -11.30
CA ILE A 8 25.73 0.26 -10.37
C ILE A 8 24.58 1.25 -10.61
N GLY A 9 24.62 2.05 -11.68
CA GLY A 9 23.55 3.00 -12.03
C GLY A 9 23.44 4.22 -11.11
N LEU A 10 24.47 4.54 -10.34
CA LEU A 10 24.54 5.74 -9.49
C LEU A 10 25.12 6.91 -10.27
N THR A 11 24.27 7.70 -10.90
CA THR A 11 24.65 8.88 -11.68
C THR A 11 25.01 10.11 -10.85
N CYS A 12 24.80 10.05 -9.51
CA CYS A 12 24.94 11.20 -8.61
C CYS A 12 26.22 11.20 -7.75
N GLY A 13 27.17 10.29 -7.97
CA GLY A 13 28.47 10.28 -7.27
C GLY A 13 28.41 10.04 -5.77
N GLY A 14 27.40 9.32 -5.26
CA GLY A 14 27.25 9.00 -3.84
C GLY A 14 27.91 7.68 -3.45
N THR A 15 28.27 7.54 -2.16
CA THR A 15 28.68 6.26 -1.57
C THR A 15 27.50 5.61 -0.89
N ILE A 16 27.28 4.30 -1.16
CA ILE A 16 26.31 3.49 -0.43
C ILE A 16 27.02 2.36 0.32
N GLU A 17 26.53 2.04 1.50
CA GLU A 17 26.91 0.84 2.23
C GLU A 17 25.86 -0.23 2.01
N VAL A 18 26.24 -1.42 1.59
CA VAL A 18 25.34 -2.55 1.33
C VAL A 18 25.69 -3.69 2.26
N PHE A 19 24.71 -4.18 3.03
CA PHE A 19 24.82 -5.41 3.78
C PHE A 19 24.43 -6.57 2.85
N VAL A 20 25.35 -7.53 2.65
CA VAL A 20 25.14 -8.72 1.81
C VAL A 20 25.19 -9.95 2.68
N GLU A 21 24.20 -10.81 2.55
CA GLU A 21 24.03 -12.02 3.32
C GLU A 21 23.77 -13.20 2.37
N PRO A 22 24.49 -14.33 2.50
CA PRO A 22 24.19 -15.52 1.71
C PRO A 22 22.92 -16.18 2.23
N VAL A 23 22.01 -16.55 1.33
CA VAL A 23 20.80 -17.32 1.63
C VAL A 23 20.87 -18.62 0.84
N SER A 24 20.76 -19.76 1.54
CA SER A 24 20.81 -21.09 0.92
C SER A 24 19.43 -21.54 0.49
N LEU A 25 19.07 -21.29 -0.76
CA LEU A 25 17.81 -21.76 -1.34
C LEU A 25 17.76 -23.30 -1.37
N GLY A 26 16.69 -23.86 -0.84
CA GLY A 26 16.46 -25.31 -0.81
C GLY A 26 16.96 -26.03 0.44
N ARG A 27 17.50 -25.33 1.43
CA ARG A 27 17.76 -25.89 2.77
C ARG A 27 16.63 -25.46 3.72
N THR A 28 16.00 -26.45 4.34
CA THR A 28 14.90 -26.24 5.32
C THR A 28 15.38 -25.78 6.70
N ASP A 29 16.68 -25.77 6.91
CA ASP A 29 17.35 -25.41 8.17
C ASP A 29 18.00 -24.02 8.14
N ASP A 30 17.78 -23.24 7.07
CA ASP A 30 18.25 -21.86 7.00
C ASP A 30 17.36 -20.94 7.86
N ALA A 31 17.86 -20.59 9.05
CA ALA A 31 17.15 -19.74 10.00
C ALA A 31 16.80 -18.35 9.42
N THR A 32 17.65 -17.84 8.54
CA THR A 32 17.42 -16.56 7.85
C THR A 32 16.19 -16.65 6.96
N LEU A 33 16.11 -17.67 6.11
CA LEU A 33 14.98 -17.90 5.22
C LEU A 33 13.68 -18.07 6.00
N ALA A 34 13.72 -18.80 7.13
CA ALA A 34 12.56 -19.01 7.98
C ALA A 34 11.95 -17.69 8.52
N PHE A 35 12.78 -16.69 8.86
CA PHE A 35 12.28 -15.37 9.28
C PHE A 35 11.56 -14.64 8.13
N TYR A 36 12.13 -14.68 6.92
CA TYR A 36 11.51 -14.06 5.74
C TYR A 36 10.19 -14.72 5.37
N GLU A 37 10.13 -16.06 5.40
CA GLU A 37 8.89 -16.81 5.13
C GLU A 37 7.80 -16.51 6.16
N LYS A 38 8.14 -16.44 7.45
CA LYS A 38 7.20 -16.08 8.51
C LYS A 38 6.69 -14.64 8.35
N ALA A 39 7.58 -13.68 8.07
CA ALA A 39 7.23 -12.29 7.87
C ALA A 39 6.28 -12.13 6.66
N ARG A 40 6.60 -12.79 5.54
CA ARG A 40 5.79 -12.78 4.34
C ARG A 40 4.42 -13.41 4.58
N ALA A 41 4.38 -14.61 5.17
CA ALA A 41 3.12 -15.30 5.45
C ALA A 41 2.21 -14.50 6.40
N HIS A 42 2.79 -13.75 7.35
CA HIS A 42 2.03 -12.87 8.24
C HIS A 42 1.48 -11.66 7.48
N ALA A 43 2.27 -11.05 6.60
CA ALA A 43 1.83 -9.95 5.75
C ALA A 43 0.73 -10.37 4.75
N GLU A 44 0.82 -11.55 4.15
CA GLU A 44 -0.21 -12.11 3.26
C GLU A 44 -1.57 -12.31 3.97
N LYS A 45 -1.56 -12.54 5.29
CA LYS A 45 -2.76 -12.63 6.14
C LYS A 45 -3.29 -11.27 6.61
N GLY A 46 -2.67 -10.18 6.21
CA GLY A 46 -3.10 -8.82 6.54
C GLY A 46 -2.39 -8.19 7.73
N GLY A 47 -1.45 -8.88 8.38
CA GLY A 47 -0.61 -8.36 9.45
C GLY A 47 0.61 -7.60 8.95
N ARG A 48 1.36 -6.98 9.86
CA ARG A 48 2.67 -6.38 9.59
C ARG A 48 3.75 -7.12 10.37
N ALA A 49 4.90 -7.31 9.74
CA ALA A 49 6.08 -7.89 10.37
C ALA A 49 7.30 -6.99 10.15
N ALA A 50 8.26 -7.04 11.07
CA ALA A 50 9.56 -6.42 10.88
C ALA A 50 10.67 -7.45 11.17
N ILE A 51 11.65 -7.55 10.28
CA ILE A 51 12.89 -8.26 10.53
C ILE A 51 13.95 -7.22 10.87
N VAL A 52 14.48 -7.28 12.08
CA VAL A 52 15.60 -6.46 12.52
C VAL A 52 16.88 -7.25 12.33
N THR A 53 17.78 -6.76 11.48
CA THR A 53 19.07 -7.38 11.21
C THR A 53 20.17 -6.50 11.78
N ARG A 54 21.02 -7.04 12.66
CA ARG A 54 22.20 -6.35 13.18
C ARG A 54 23.27 -6.21 12.10
N LEU A 55 23.83 -5.01 11.96
CA LEU A 55 24.80 -4.68 10.90
C LEU A 55 26.26 -4.65 11.38
N ASP A 56 26.50 -4.66 12.71
CA ASP A 56 27.83 -4.51 13.29
C ASP A 56 28.34 -5.78 13.94
N ALA A 57 29.68 -5.95 13.89
CA ALA A 57 30.38 -7.03 14.57
C ALA A 57 30.20 -6.93 16.11
N PRO A 58 30.35 -8.03 16.86
CA PRO A 58 30.61 -9.40 16.40
C PRO A 58 29.36 -10.17 15.95
N HIS A 59 28.16 -9.60 16.03
CA HIS A 59 26.89 -10.27 15.75
C HIS A 59 26.21 -9.80 14.47
N ASN A 60 27.00 -9.34 13.48
CA ASN A 60 26.43 -8.93 12.18
C ASN A 60 25.67 -10.09 11.53
N GLY A 61 24.47 -9.79 11.02
CA GLY A 61 23.55 -10.78 10.47
C GLY A 61 22.59 -11.40 11.49
N ALA A 62 22.82 -11.22 12.81
CA ALA A 62 21.87 -11.66 13.83
C ALA A 62 20.50 -11.00 13.62
N LYS A 63 19.42 -11.79 13.74
CA LYS A 63 18.07 -11.34 13.38
C LYS A 63 17.05 -11.51 14.50
N MET A 64 16.09 -10.62 14.48
CA MET A 64 14.93 -10.65 15.34
C MET A 64 13.69 -10.33 14.49
N LEU A 65 12.70 -11.21 14.51
CA LEU A 65 11.38 -11.03 13.92
C LEU A 65 10.42 -10.42 14.95
N LEU A 66 9.68 -9.41 14.53
CA LEU A 66 8.60 -8.79 15.29
C LEU A 66 7.31 -8.84 14.47
N LEU A 67 6.22 -9.22 15.11
CA LEU A 67 4.88 -9.16 14.52
C LEU A 67 4.06 -8.05 15.21
N ASP A 68 3.13 -7.44 14.48
CA ASP A 68 2.25 -6.38 14.98
C ASP A 68 1.37 -6.81 16.18
N GLY A 69 1.09 -8.11 16.31
CA GLY A 69 0.46 -8.71 17.48
C GLY A 69 1.35 -8.82 18.72
N GLY A 70 2.60 -8.30 18.68
CA GLY A 70 3.53 -8.28 19.79
C GLY A 70 4.44 -9.51 19.91
N ALA A 71 4.22 -10.57 19.12
CA ALA A 71 5.09 -11.74 19.11
C ALA A 71 6.51 -11.37 18.62
N ARG A 72 7.53 -11.95 19.25
CA ARG A 72 8.93 -11.76 18.94
C ARG A 72 9.67 -13.09 18.88
N GLU A 73 10.59 -13.26 17.95
CA GLU A 73 11.42 -14.45 17.79
C GLU A 73 12.84 -14.03 17.36
N GLY A 74 13.87 -14.76 17.84
CA GLY A 74 15.27 -14.48 17.53
C GLY A 74 15.91 -13.46 18.49
N THR A 75 17.17 -13.12 18.23
CA THR A 75 17.99 -12.21 19.06
C THR A 75 19.04 -11.50 18.21
N LEU A 76 19.43 -10.32 18.62
CA LEU A 76 20.55 -9.55 18.04
C LEU A 76 21.88 -9.81 18.78
N GLY A 77 21.89 -10.81 19.68
CA GLY A 77 23.07 -11.25 20.42
C GLY A 77 23.17 -10.70 21.84
N ASP A 78 22.27 -9.82 22.26
CA ASP A 78 22.24 -9.24 23.62
C ASP A 78 20.80 -8.90 24.03
N ALA A 79 20.34 -9.41 25.14
CA ALA A 79 18.95 -9.27 25.58
C ALA A 79 18.54 -7.80 25.87
N PHE A 80 19.46 -6.96 26.34
CA PHE A 80 19.20 -5.55 26.58
C PHE A 80 19.03 -4.80 25.25
N LEU A 81 19.88 -5.07 24.27
CA LEU A 81 19.75 -4.52 22.92
C LEU A 81 18.49 -5.00 22.23
N ASP A 82 18.11 -6.27 22.40
CA ASP A 82 16.88 -6.83 21.85
C ASP A 82 15.64 -6.04 22.24
N GLU A 83 15.48 -5.69 23.53
CA GLU A 83 14.34 -4.89 24.00
C GLU A 83 14.35 -3.46 23.43
N ARG A 84 15.48 -2.82 23.36
CA ARG A 84 15.62 -1.47 22.85
C ARG A 84 15.35 -1.41 21.35
N PHE A 85 15.96 -2.32 20.59
CA PHE A 85 15.72 -2.42 19.14
C PHE A 85 14.30 -2.84 18.83
N ALA A 86 13.68 -3.71 19.63
CA ALA A 86 12.27 -4.07 19.47
C ALA A 86 11.36 -2.84 19.64
N THR A 87 11.67 -1.95 20.58
CA THR A 87 10.90 -0.71 20.79
C THR A 87 10.98 0.21 19.58
N GLU A 88 12.18 0.44 19.04
CA GLU A 88 12.39 1.26 17.84
C GLU A 88 11.79 0.61 16.58
N ALA A 89 11.91 -0.71 16.45
CA ALA A 89 11.35 -1.44 15.33
C ALA A 89 9.82 -1.45 15.32
N ARG A 90 9.16 -1.43 16.50
CA ARG A 90 7.71 -1.26 16.59
C ARG A 90 7.25 0.08 16.02
N GLN A 91 8.03 1.16 16.14
CA GLN A 91 7.73 2.44 15.49
C GLN A 91 7.86 2.34 13.98
N ALA A 92 8.91 1.66 13.46
CA ALA A 92 9.07 1.40 12.03
C ALA A 92 7.90 0.55 11.49
N LEU A 93 7.50 -0.47 12.25
CA LEU A 93 6.37 -1.34 11.95
C LEU A 93 5.05 -0.57 11.89
N ALA A 94 4.78 0.29 12.88
CA ALA A 94 3.59 1.15 12.90
C ALA A 94 3.56 2.12 11.73
N ALA A 95 4.72 2.69 11.38
CA ALA A 95 4.87 3.59 10.22
C ALA A 95 4.80 2.86 8.87
N GLY A 96 4.96 1.52 8.84
CA GLY A 96 5.04 0.73 7.60
C GLY A 96 6.27 1.07 6.75
N LYS A 97 7.37 1.51 7.36
CA LYS A 97 8.58 1.97 6.67
C LYS A 97 9.84 1.32 7.21
N SER A 98 10.56 0.63 6.33
CA SER A 98 11.90 0.12 6.62
C SER A 98 12.86 1.27 6.88
N ARG A 99 13.76 1.09 7.87
CA ARG A 99 14.76 2.10 8.23
C ARG A 99 15.95 1.51 8.96
N THR A 100 17.07 2.20 8.88
CA THR A 100 18.21 1.94 9.78
C THR A 100 17.89 2.47 11.17
N LEU A 101 18.21 1.65 12.16
CA LEU A 101 18.13 1.97 13.59
C LEU A 101 19.54 2.09 14.14
N VAL A 102 19.78 3.11 14.95
CA VAL A 102 21.07 3.31 15.61
C VAL A 102 20.83 3.52 17.10
N LEU A 103 21.39 2.63 17.91
CA LEU A 103 21.35 2.71 19.37
C LEU A 103 22.78 2.65 19.90
N GLU A 104 23.22 3.75 20.52
CA GLU A 104 24.62 3.90 20.94
C GLU A 104 25.57 3.73 19.74
N ASN A 105 26.38 2.68 19.74
CA ASN A 105 27.32 2.35 18.65
C ASN A 105 26.88 1.12 17.84
N VAL A 106 25.63 0.66 18.01
CA VAL A 106 25.11 -0.52 17.33
C VAL A 106 24.10 -0.09 16.27
N ARG A 107 24.32 -0.54 15.04
CA ARG A 107 23.42 -0.34 13.91
C ARG A 107 22.63 -1.61 13.61
N ALA A 108 21.35 -1.45 13.30
CA ALA A 108 20.51 -2.51 12.79
C ALA A 108 19.61 -1.97 11.67
N PHE A 109 19.18 -2.82 10.78
CA PHE A 109 18.19 -2.48 9.77
C PHE A 109 16.87 -3.15 10.13
N ALA A 110 15.83 -2.35 10.29
CA ALA A 110 14.45 -2.84 10.44
C ALA A 110 13.79 -2.88 9.06
N GLU A 111 13.66 -4.06 8.50
CA GLU A 111 12.94 -4.32 7.25
C GLU A 111 11.47 -4.63 7.56
N VAL A 112 10.56 -3.79 7.06
CA VAL A 112 9.13 -3.90 7.36
C VAL A 112 8.39 -4.58 6.20
N PHE A 113 7.70 -5.66 6.53
CA PHE A 113 6.79 -6.39 5.65
C PHE A 113 5.36 -5.95 5.96
N SER A 114 4.72 -5.30 5.01
CA SER A 114 3.33 -4.86 5.11
C SER A 114 2.44 -5.72 4.20
N PRO A 115 1.13 -5.82 4.50
CA PRO A 115 0.19 -6.41 3.57
C PRO A 115 0.33 -5.76 2.20
N PRO A 116 0.21 -6.51 1.11
CA PRO A 116 0.24 -5.94 -0.22
C PRO A 116 -0.86 -4.89 -0.34
N ALA A 117 -0.51 -3.73 -0.92
CA ALA A 117 -1.50 -2.70 -1.20
C ALA A 117 -2.55 -3.26 -2.18
N ILE A 118 -3.82 -3.02 -1.90
CA ILE A 118 -4.93 -3.48 -2.74
C ILE A 118 -5.51 -2.28 -3.49
N MET A 119 -5.64 -2.40 -4.83
CA MET A 119 -6.46 -1.53 -5.65
C MET A 119 -7.78 -2.27 -5.92
N LEU A 120 -8.82 -1.91 -5.17
CA LEU A 120 -10.16 -2.46 -5.32
C LEU A 120 -10.99 -1.54 -6.20
N ILE A 121 -11.34 -2.02 -7.39
CA ILE A 121 -12.06 -1.26 -8.41
C ILE A 121 -13.47 -1.81 -8.53
N VAL A 122 -14.46 -0.97 -8.23
CA VAL A 122 -15.88 -1.30 -8.40
C VAL A 122 -16.39 -0.66 -9.68
N GLY A 123 -16.69 -1.53 -10.67
CA GLY A 123 -17.10 -1.15 -12.01
C GLY A 123 -16.06 -1.49 -13.09
N ALA A 124 -16.42 -2.41 -13.99
CA ALA A 124 -15.59 -2.81 -15.13
C ALA A 124 -15.71 -1.81 -16.30
N SER A 125 -15.48 -0.52 -16.02
CA SER A 125 -15.56 0.57 -16.99
C SER A 125 -14.30 0.66 -17.89
N HIS A 126 -14.34 1.58 -18.88
CA HIS A 126 -13.15 1.87 -19.70
C HIS A 126 -11.98 2.44 -18.89
N VAL A 127 -12.25 3.16 -17.80
CA VAL A 127 -11.22 3.69 -16.90
C VAL A 127 -10.60 2.58 -16.05
N ALA A 128 -11.40 1.56 -15.67
CA ALA A 128 -10.92 0.44 -14.87
C ALA A 128 -9.80 -0.37 -15.57
N MET A 129 -9.85 -0.49 -16.90
CA MET A 129 -8.88 -1.27 -17.68
C MET A 129 -7.46 -0.73 -17.55
N PRO A 130 -7.15 0.52 -17.94
CA PRO A 130 -5.80 1.08 -17.76
C PRO A 130 -5.44 1.26 -16.28
N LEU A 131 -6.39 1.55 -15.40
CA LEU A 131 -6.12 1.65 -13.96
C LEU A 131 -5.58 0.33 -13.40
N THR A 132 -6.15 -0.81 -13.79
CA THR A 132 -5.70 -2.14 -13.36
C THR A 132 -4.24 -2.39 -13.76
N VAL A 133 -3.88 -2.08 -15.01
CA VAL A 133 -2.52 -2.26 -15.53
C VAL A 133 -1.52 -1.39 -14.78
N MET A 134 -1.79 -0.09 -14.67
CA MET A 134 -0.89 0.86 -14.00
C MET A 134 -0.75 0.56 -12.50
N ALA A 135 -1.84 0.17 -11.83
CA ALA A 135 -1.79 -0.19 -10.42
C ALA A 135 -0.93 -1.43 -10.18
N LYS A 136 -0.97 -2.41 -11.07
CA LYS A 136 -0.14 -3.61 -10.98
C LYS A 136 1.34 -3.30 -11.11
N GLU A 137 1.74 -2.43 -12.04
CA GLU A 137 3.12 -1.96 -12.18
C GLU A 137 3.64 -1.24 -10.92
N LEU A 138 2.75 -0.63 -10.14
CA LEU A 138 3.08 -0.02 -8.85
C LEU A 138 3.02 -1.00 -7.66
N GLY A 139 2.85 -2.30 -7.92
CA GLY A 139 2.85 -3.35 -6.89
C GLY A 139 1.53 -3.51 -6.15
N PHE A 140 0.42 -2.93 -6.61
CA PHE A 140 -0.89 -3.21 -6.06
C PHE A 140 -1.38 -4.59 -6.49
N ARG A 141 -1.97 -5.31 -5.54
CA ARG A 141 -2.88 -6.40 -5.87
C ARG A 141 -4.18 -5.82 -6.39
N THR A 142 -4.56 -6.15 -7.62
CA THR A 142 -5.72 -5.58 -8.30
C THR A 142 -6.93 -6.48 -8.22
N ILE A 143 -8.07 -5.91 -7.81
CA ILE A 143 -9.34 -6.62 -7.73
C ILE A 143 -10.38 -5.78 -8.46
N VAL A 144 -11.05 -6.35 -9.45
CA VAL A 144 -12.17 -5.71 -10.16
C VAL A 144 -13.47 -6.42 -9.81
N ILE A 145 -14.48 -5.65 -9.43
CA ILE A 145 -15.84 -6.14 -9.13
C ILE A 145 -16.84 -5.45 -10.04
N ASP A 146 -17.68 -6.21 -10.73
CA ASP A 146 -18.82 -5.67 -11.49
C ASP A 146 -20.00 -6.66 -11.51
N GLY A 147 -21.22 -6.14 -11.43
CA GLY A 147 -22.44 -6.93 -11.51
C GLY A 147 -22.80 -7.40 -12.93
N ARG A 148 -22.07 -6.95 -13.95
CA ARG A 148 -22.40 -7.17 -15.36
C ARG A 148 -21.35 -8.06 -16.02
N PRO A 149 -21.65 -9.36 -16.25
CA PRO A 149 -20.70 -10.32 -16.85
C PRO A 149 -20.15 -9.88 -18.21
N ARG A 150 -20.91 -9.09 -18.97
CA ARG A 150 -20.50 -8.58 -20.29
C ARG A 150 -19.33 -7.61 -20.24
N PHE A 151 -19.12 -6.94 -19.11
CA PHE A 151 -18.06 -5.97 -18.93
C PHE A 151 -16.88 -6.51 -18.13
N ALA A 152 -17.13 -7.40 -17.18
CA ALA A 152 -16.11 -8.03 -16.35
C ALA A 152 -15.67 -9.35 -16.99
N THR A 153 -14.83 -9.28 -18.02
CA THR A 153 -14.33 -10.47 -18.74
C THR A 153 -12.79 -10.54 -18.67
N PRO A 154 -12.20 -11.75 -18.72
CA PRO A 154 -10.74 -11.93 -18.73
C PRO A 154 -10.05 -11.22 -19.89
N GLU A 155 -10.71 -11.14 -21.04
CA GLU A 155 -10.16 -10.47 -22.24
C GLU A 155 -10.02 -8.97 -22.04
N ARG A 156 -10.91 -8.36 -21.27
CA ARG A 156 -10.83 -6.93 -20.93
C ARG A 156 -9.88 -6.64 -19.76
N PHE A 157 -9.69 -7.62 -18.89
CA PHE A 157 -8.86 -7.51 -17.69
C PHE A 157 -7.82 -8.64 -17.61
N PRO A 158 -6.95 -8.80 -18.62
CA PRO A 158 -6.01 -9.92 -18.68
C PRO A 158 -4.94 -9.93 -17.59
N HIS A 159 -4.71 -8.77 -16.96
CA HIS A 159 -3.65 -8.57 -15.95
C HIS A 159 -4.19 -8.43 -14.52
N VAL A 160 -5.52 -8.49 -14.32
CA VAL A 160 -6.10 -8.38 -12.98
C VAL A 160 -5.77 -9.61 -12.13
N ASP A 161 -5.45 -9.41 -10.85
CA ASP A 161 -5.19 -10.52 -9.94
C ASP A 161 -6.47 -11.24 -9.51
N SER A 162 -7.60 -10.52 -9.47
CA SER A 162 -8.91 -11.11 -9.19
C SER A 162 -10.03 -10.36 -9.90
N LEU A 163 -10.84 -11.07 -10.67
CA LEU A 163 -12.04 -10.55 -11.31
C LEU A 163 -13.26 -11.22 -10.68
N LYS A 164 -14.14 -10.44 -10.07
CA LYS A 164 -15.33 -10.92 -9.37
C LYS A 164 -16.60 -10.39 -10.03
N ILE A 165 -17.51 -11.30 -10.39
CA ILE A 165 -18.79 -10.98 -11.03
C ILE A 165 -19.92 -11.25 -10.04
N GLY A 166 -20.70 -10.22 -9.72
CA GLY A 166 -21.82 -10.34 -8.78
C GLY A 166 -22.18 -9.00 -8.16
N VAL A 167 -23.01 -9.03 -7.13
CA VAL A 167 -23.48 -7.80 -6.44
C VAL A 167 -22.31 -7.09 -5.74
N PRO A 168 -21.92 -5.88 -6.18
CA PRO A 168 -20.74 -5.22 -5.64
C PRO A 168 -20.74 -5.03 -4.13
N SER A 169 -21.89 -4.69 -3.53
CA SER A 169 -22.01 -4.49 -2.08
C SER A 169 -21.77 -5.76 -1.25
N GLU A 170 -22.00 -6.95 -1.82
CA GLU A 170 -21.71 -8.23 -1.17
C GLU A 170 -20.25 -8.64 -1.38
N LEU A 171 -19.74 -8.45 -2.58
CA LEU A 171 -18.38 -8.85 -2.93
C LEU A 171 -17.31 -7.98 -2.30
N VAL A 172 -17.58 -6.69 -2.09
CA VAL A 172 -16.67 -5.77 -1.40
C VAL A 172 -16.46 -6.19 0.06
N GLN A 173 -17.46 -6.74 0.74
CA GLN A 173 -17.35 -7.25 2.11
C GLN A 173 -16.38 -8.44 2.24
N GLN A 174 -16.07 -9.12 1.14
CA GLN A 174 -15.11 -10.22 1.09
C GLN A 174 -13.66 -9.77 0.87
N VAL A 175 -13.43 -8.46 0.74
CA VAL A 175 -12.10 -7.88 0.51
C VAL A 175 -11.68 -7.12 1.76
N PRO A 176 -10.46 -7.32 2.28
CA PRO A 176 -9.97 -6.55 3.42
C PRO A 176 -9.89 -5.05 3.07
N LEU A 177 -10.71 -4.23 3.74
CA LEU A 177 -10.69 -2.77 3.61
C LEU A 177 -9.81 -2.17 4.74
N ILE A 178 -8.51 -2.34 4.59
CA ILE A 178 -7.46 -1.94 5.54
C ILE A 178 -6.74 -0.66 5.06
N PRO A 179 -5.87 -0.04 5.87
CA PRO A 179 -5.18 1.21 5.49
C PRO A 179 -4.36 1.15 4.19
N THR A 180 -3.95 -0.04 3.73
CA THR A 180 -3.26 -0.23 2.45
C THR A 180 -4.21 -0.50 1.27
N THR A 181 -5.53 -0.52 1.50
CA THR A 181 -6.52 -0.68 0.44
C THR A 181 -6.96 0.67 -0.11
N ALA A 182 -6.91 0.81 -1.43
CA ALA A 182 -7.52 1.91 -2.18
C ALA A 182 -8.80 1.40 -2.86
N LEU A 183 -9.95 1.94 -2.45
CA LEU A 183 -11.25 1.65 -3.06
C LEU A 183 -11.58 2.73 -4.09
N VAL A 184 -11.86 2.30 -5.32
CA VAL A 184 -12.16 3.18 -6.46
C VAL A 184 -13.49 2.75 -7.09
N LEU A 185 -14.48 3.64 -7.04
CA LEU A 185 -15.80 3.41 -7.65
C LEU A 185 -15.87 4.10 -9.00
N VAL A 186 -16.03 3.32 -10.07
CA VAL A 186 -16.09 3.77 -11.47
C VAL A 186 -17.29 3.19 -12.24
N ALA A 187 -18.29 2.70 -11.51
CA ALA A 187 -19.48 2.05 -12.07
C ALA A 187 -20.55 3.02 -12.53
N HIS A 188 -20.62 4.23 -11.99
CA HIS A 188 -21.66 5.23 -12.24
C HIS A 188 -23.10 4.79 -11.89
N ASP A 189 -23.28 3.92 -10.91
CA ASP A 189 -24.59 3.40 -10.50
C ASP A 189 -24.82 3.61 -9.01
N TYR A 190 -25.78 4.48 -8.66
CA TYR A 190 -26.14 4.79 -7.26
C TYR A 190 -26.55 3.56 -6.45
N LYS A 191 -27.21 2.59 -7.10
CA LYS A 191 -27.68 1.36 -6.45
C LYS A 191 -26.52 0.56 -5.85
N TYR A 192 -25.37 0.61 -6.47
CA TYR A 192 -24.18 -0.09 -6.00
C TYR A 192 -23.25 0.81 -5.21
N ASP A 193 -23.12 2.09 -5.60
CA ASP A 193 -22.16 3.01 -4.98
C ASP A 193 -22.51 3.29 -3.50
N LEU A 194 -23.78 3.53 -3.17
CA LEU A 194 -24.19 3.87 -1.80
C LEU A 194 -23.92 2.74 -0.78
N PRO A 195 -24.35 1.47 -1.02
CA PRO A 195 -24.05 0.39 -0.07
C PRO A 195 -22.55 0.10 0.07
N VAL A 196 -21.78 0.21 -1.03
CA VAL A 196 -20.32 0.02 -1.01
C VAL A 196 -19.64 1.12 -0.20
N LEU A 197 -20.02 2.40 -0.41
CA LEU A 197 -19.46 3.53 0.34
C LEU A 197 -19.82 3.44 1.83
N ARG A 198 -21.06 3.10 2.16
CA ARG A 198 -21.50 2.93 3.56
C ARG A 198 -20.67 1.89 4.29
N HIS A 199 -20.43 0.73 3.65
CA HIS A 199 -19.56 -0.30 4.20
C HIS A 199 -18.11 0.20 4.30
N ALA A 200 -17.53 0.77 3.24
CA ALA A 200 -16.15 1.22 3.23
C ALA A 200 -15.86 2.28 4.31
N LEU A 201 -16.79 3.22 4.51
CA LEU A 201 -16.63 4.30 5.49
C LEU A 201 -16.69 3.83 6.95
N SER A 202 -17.24 2.65 7.21
CA SER A 202 -17.19 2.00 8.54
C SER A 202 -15.89 1.23 8.80
N THR A 203 -14.96 1.19 7.83
CA THR A 203 -13.70 0.46 7.91
C THR A 203 -12.49 1.41 7.90
N PRO A 204 -11.28 0.91 8.27
CA PRO A 204 -10.06 1.70 8.20
C PRO A 204 -9.44 1.75 6.78
N VAL A 205 -10.25 1.64 5.73
CA VAL A 205 -9.77 1.74 4.34
C VAL A 205 -8.96 3.02 4.12
N GLY A 206 -7.79 2.90 3.47
CA GLY A 206 -6.84 4.01 3.35
C GLY A 206 -7.22 5.08 2.33
N TYR A 207 -7.98 4.70 1.31
CA TYR A 207 -8.42 5.62 0.26
C TYR A 207 -9.79 5.21 -0.27
N VAL A 208 -10.69 6.16 -0.45
CA VAL A 208 -12.01 5.98 -1.06
C VAL A 208 -12.23 7.06 -2.11
N GLY A 209 -12.36 6.66 -3.37
CA GLY A 209 -12.58 7.59 -4.46
C GLY A 209 -13.79 7.21 -5.31
N LEU A 210 -14.55 8.22 -5.74
CA LEU A 210 -15.74 8.07 -6.55
C LEU A 210 -15.62 8.85 -7.84
N LEU A 211 -15.70 8.16 -8.98
CA LEU A 211 -15.73 8.78 -10.29
C LEU A 211 -17.12 9.40 -10.55
N GLY A 212 -17.14 10.69 -10.81
CA GLY A 212 -18.37 11.42 -11.10
C GLY A 212 -18.18 12.93 -11.12
N SER A 213 -19.20 13.63 -11.57
CA SER A 213 -19.22 15.10 -11.49
C SER A 213 -19.37 15.58 -10.04
N THR A 214 -18.99 16.82 -9.79
CA THR A 214 -19.21 17.49 -8.49
C THR A 214 -20.67 17.41 -8.05
N ARG A 215 -21.62 17.59 -8.99
CA ARG A 215 -23.06 17.48 -8.70
C ARG A 215 -23.46 16.09 -8.24
N ARG A 216 -22.94 15.05 -8.91
CA ARG A 216 -23.20 13.63 -8.52
C ARG A 216 -22.59 13.34 -7.16
N GLY A 217 -21.37 13.78 -6.94
CA GLY A 217 -20.68 13.61 -5.67
C GLY A 217 -21.45 14.23 -4.50
N ALA A 218 -21.88 15.48 -4.65
CA ALA A 218 -22.69 16.16 -3.64
C ALA A 218 -24.00 15.42 -3.33
N ALA A 219 -24.69 14.90 -4.34
CA ALA A 219 -25.91 14.11 -4.15
C ALA A 219 -25.66 12.83 -3.37
N ILE A 220 -24.58 12.08 -3.68
CA ILE A 220 -24.21 10.84 -2.97
C ILE A 220 -23.83 11.14 -1.53
N LEU A 221 -23.02 12.18 -1.27
CA LEU A 221 -22.62 12.56 0.07
C LEU A 221 -23.82 13.00 0.91
N ASN A 222 -24.80 13.70 0.32
CA ASN A 222 -26.04 14.06 1.02
C ASN A 222 -26.86 12.82 1.41
N LEU A 223 -27.01 11.84 0.51
CA LEU A 223 -27.71 10.61 0.84
C LEU A 223 -27.02 9.81 1.96
N LEU A 224 -25.69 9.76 1.95
CA LEU A 224 -24.92 9.12 3.03
C LEU A 224 -25.07 9.88 4.36
N ARG A 225 -25.17 11.20 4.33
CA ARG A 225 -25.43 12.04 5.51
C ARG A 225 -26.81 11.80 6.09
N GLU A 226 -27.83 11.70 5.23
CA GLU A 226 -29.19 11.34 5.62
C GLU A 226 -29.26 9.92 6.22
N ASP A 227 -28.41 9.01 5.78
CA ASP A 227 -28.21 7.68 6.33
C ASP A 227 -27.43 7.65 7.66
N GLY A 228 -27.01 8.81 8.19
CA GLY A 228 -26.30 8.92 9.47
C GLY A 228 -24.78 8.74 9.41
N VAL A 229 -24.16 8.77 8.22
CA VAL A 229 -22.69 8.74 8.12
C VAL A 229 -22.12 10.08 8.62
N SER A 230 -21.11 10.02 9.50
CA SER A 230 -20.51 11.21 10.11
C SER A 230 -19.75 12.07 9.09
N GLU A 231 -19.65 13.38 9.34
CA GLU A 231 -18.91 14.31 8.46
C GLU A 231 -17.43 13.92 8.32
N ASP A 232 -16.79 13.42 9.39
CA ASP A 232 -15.41 12.93 9.33
C ASP A 232 -15.26 11.73 8.39
N ALA A 233 -16.23 10.83 8.37
CA ALA A 233 -16.23 9.71 7.43
C ALA A 233 -16.50 10.19 6.00
N LEU A 234 -17.43 11.10 5.79
CA LEU A 234 -17.74 11.70 4.49
C LEU A 234 -16.54 12.46 3.91
N ALA A 235 -15.76 13.16 4.73
CA ALA A 235 -14.56 13.88 4.32
C ALA A 235 -13.46 12.95 3.76
N ARG A 236 -13.53 11.66 4.02
CA ARG A 236 -12.61 10.65 3.45
C ARG A 236 -12.91 10.32 1.98
N VAL A 237 -14.10 10.65 1.48
CA VAL A 237 -14.50 10.36 0.10
C VAL A 237 -13.93 11.41 -0.83
N ARG A 238 -13.08 10.98 -1.77
CA ARG A 238 -12.58 11.84 -2.85
C ARG A 238 -13.57 11.82 -4.01
N VAL A 239 -14.27 12.93 -4.20
CA VAL A 239 -15.24 13.13 -5.30
C VAL A 239 -15.30 14.58 -5.74
N PRO A 240 -15.07 14.89 -7.02
CA PRO A 240 -14.55 14.02 -8.07
C PRO A 240 -13.21 13.39 -7.71
N ILE A 241 -13.01 12.11 -8.10
CA ILE A 241 -11.79 11.35 -7.87
C ILE A 241 -10.66 11.84 -8.79
N GLY A 242 -9.42 11.82 -8.29
CA GLY A 242 -8.20 12.04 -9.05
C GLY A 242 -7.58 13.42 -8.87
N LEU A 243 -6.28 13.51 -9.16
CA LEU A 243 -5.59 14.81 -9.21
C LEU A 243 -6.01 15.59 -10.47
N ASP A 244 -6.01 16.90 -10.38
CA ASP A 244 -6.27 17.79 -11.52
C ASP A 244 -5.10 17.78 -12.51
N LEU A 245 -5.18 16.87 -13.48
CA LEU A 245 -4.22 16.71 -14.57
C LEU A 245 -4.78 17.18 -15.92
N GLY A 246 -6.00 17.73 -15.96
CA GLY A 246 -6.69 18.03 -17.20
C GLY A 246 -7.03 16.76 -18.02
N ALA A 247 -7.18 15.63 -17.35
CA ALA A 247 -7.38 14.31 -17.97
C ALA A 247 -8.66 14.24 -18.79
N GLN A 248 -8.56 13.72 -20.03
CA GLN A 248 -9.67 13.59 -20.99
C GLN A 248 -9.91 12.14 -21.40
N SER A 249 -8.86 11.36 -21.62
CA SER A 249 -8.97 9.95 -21.99
C SER A 249 -9.13 9.05 -20.76
N ALA A 250 -9.62 7.83 -20.99
CA ALA A 250 -9.73 6.82 -19.93
C ALA A 250 -8.39 6.52 -19.24
N SER A 251 -7.30 6.50 -20.00
CA SER A 251 -5.95 6.27 -19.47
C SER A 251 -5.45 7.44 -18.64
N GLU A 252 -5.70 8.68 -19.06
CA GLU A 252 -5.33 9.87 -18.29
C GLU A 252 -6.14 9.98 -16.99
N ILE A 253 -7.44 9.66 -17.03
CA ILE A 253 -8.29 9.58 -15.82
C ILE A 253 -7.76 8.49 -14.88
N ALA A 254 -7.38 7.32 -15.40
CA ALA A 254 -6.79 6.24 -14.60
C ALA A 254 -5.49 6.68 -13.93
N LEU A 255 -4.61 7.40 -14.64
CA LEU A 255 -3.38 7.96 -14.09
C LEU A 255 -3.68 8.98 -12.97
N SER A 256 -4.64 9.89 -13.20
CA SER A 256 -5.08 10.89 -12.22
C SER A 256 -5.57 10.23 -10.93
N ILE A 257 -6.40 9.19 -11.04
CA ILE A 257 -6.92 8.40 -9.91
C ILE A 257 -5.77 7.73 -9.16
N LEU A 258 -4.89 7.05 -9.88
CA LEU A 258 -3.78 6.31 -9.29
C LEU A 258 -2.80 7.21 -8.56
N ALA A 259 -2.50 8.38 -9.14
CA ALA A 259 -1.64 9.39 -8.53
C ALA A 259 -2.24 9.93 -7.22
N GLU A 260 -3.55 10.22 -7.17
CA GLU A 260 -4.22 10.65 -5.94
C GLU A 260 -4.24 9.55 -4.88
N ALA A 261 -4.57 8.30 -5.25
CA ALA A 261 -4.57 7.17 -4.34
C ALA A 261 -3.17 6.92 -3.74
N LEU A 262 -2.11 6.99 -4.56
CA LEU A 262 -0.73 6.86 -4.11
C LEU A 262 -0.33 8.00 -3.17
N ALA A 263 -0.68 9.25 -3.50
CA ALA A 263 -0.41 10.41 -2.66
C ALA A 263 -1.11 10.27 -1.29
N ALA A 264 -2.37 9.87 -1.27
CA ALA A 264 -3.13 9.64 -0.05
C ALA A 264 -2.52 8.56 0.84
N GLN A 265 -2.14 7.40 0.27
CA GLN A 265 -1.50 6.32 1.02
C GLN A 265 -0.12 6.71 1.60
N ARG A 266 0.57 7.64 0.97
CA ARG A 266 1.89 8.12 1.39
C ARG A 266 1.85 9.41 2.21
N ASN A 267 0.65 9.93 2.51
CA ASN A 267 0.45 11.24 3.14
C ASN A 267 1.19 12.35 2.39
N ALA A 268 1.19 12.29 1.06
CA ALA A 268 1.79 13.27 0.17
C ALA A 268 0.74 14.26 -0.35
N THR A 269 1.17 15.44 -0.74
CA THR A 269 0.29 16.52 -1.19
C THR A 269 -0.22 16.36 -2.63
N GLY A 270 0.44 15.54 -3.44
CA GLY A 270 0.18 15.45 -4.88
C GLY A 270 0.67 16.65 -5.71
N MET A 271 1.25 17.67 -5.06
CA MET A 271 1.78 18.84 -5.77
C MET A 271 3.14 18.54 -6.45
N PRO A 272 3.56 19.33 -7.45
CA PRO A 272 4.89 19.21 -8.04
C PRO A 272 5.99 19.33 -6.98
N ILE A 273 6.98 18.44 -7.02
CA ILE A 273 8.10 18.43 -6.06
C ILE A 273 8.84 19.78 -6.08
N SER A 274 9.03 20.39 -7.26
CA SER A 274 9.65 21.71 -7.40
C SER A 274 8.88 22.82 -6.67
N GLU A 275 7.57 22.72 -6.62
CA GLU A 275 6.72 23.66 -5.89
C GLU A 275 6.76 23.40 -4.38
N LYS A 276 6.76 22.12 -3.98
CA LYS A 276 6.93 21.70 -2.57
C LYS A 276 8.24 22.27 -2.01
N VAL A 277 9.35 22.14 -2.75
CA VAL A 277 10.66 22.69 -2.37
C VAL A 277 10.63 24.22 -2.26
N ARG A 278 10.02 24.92 -3.24
CA ARG A 278 9.90 26.38 -3.21
C ARG A 278 9.10 26.90 -2.01
N ARG A 279 8.11 26.12 -1.54
CA ARG A 279 7.29 26.44 -0.37
C ARG A 279 7.94 26.03 0.96
N GLY A 280 9.12 25.43 0.96
CA GLY A 280 9.81 24.95 2.16
C GLY A 280 9.07 23.83 2.91
N LEU A 281 8.16 23.13 2.23
CA LEU A 281 7.42 22.01 2.79
C LEU A 281 8.30 20.77 2.74
N LYS A 282 8.40 20.04 3.86
CA LYS A 282 9.13 18.76 3.96
C LYS A 282 8.31 17.56 3.47
#